data_c2c5640d7c099505260638e8e9e9ebd6
#
_entry.id   c2c5640d7c099505260638e8e9e9ebd6
#
_cell.length_a   1.000
_cell.length_b   1.000
_cell.length_c   1.000
_cell.angle_alpha   90.00
_cell.angle_beta   90.00
_cell.angle_gamma   90.00
#
_symmetry.space_group_name_H-M   'P 1'
#
loop_
_entity.id
_entity.type
_entity.pdbx_description
1 polymer ?
#
loop_
_entity_poly.entity_id
_entity_poly.type
_entity_poly.pdbx_seq_one_letter_code
_entity_poly.pdbx_strand_id
1 'polypeptide(L)'
;MADESTILVGTVGQGVMRSSDVGDTWQRISVNQGMYQNPMVRVLANHPNQPEVVFAGTERGLFKSHDAGQNWRRIVSPLSEYSVWAMAIDPTDPNIIFAGTGTPSSVAMFRSDDGGENWERRDMEVVEECPIGNPQMTGIAIDPTNPKSVWAGIEVDGLRHSSDGGYTWTKAGTDIPNLDVHNVAITVGPPKTIVVVVNNDVFTSIDDGATWESIGIKEVFPYTYPRGIKVHPAHPSTIFLTIGDTTPGRTGTVMRSTDTGRTWENLSLPTPPNSAMWAVDISSSNDQLAYAGSRYGHLYRSDDGGDSWNKMWREFSEISSVLSIPK
;
A
#
# COMPACT_ATOMS: atom_id res chain seq x y z
N MET A 1 14.95 1.28 -25.44
CA MET A 1 14.12 2.49 -25.38
C MET A 1 14.19 2.92 -23.93
N ALA A 2 14.37 4.21 -23.63
CA ALA A 2 14.33 4.67 -22.25
C ALA A 2 12.95 4.31 -21.65
N ASP A 3 12.93 3.79 -20.45
CA ASP A 3 11.68 3.54 -19.72
C ASP A 3 10.98 4.88 -19.49
N GLU A 4 9.72 4.98 -19.90
CA GLU A 4 8.97 6.24 -19.86
C GLU A 4 7.92 6.26 -18.73
N SER A 5 8.10 5.45 -17.67
CA SER A 5 7.14 5.40 -16.57
C SER A 5 7.03 6.74 -15.83
N THR A 6 5.82 7.08 -15.42
CA THR A 6 5.57 8.18 -14.49
C THR A 6 5.60 7.64 -13.06
N ILE A 7 6.30 8.34 -12.17
CA ILE A 7 6.38 7.98 -10.75
C ILE A 7 5.65 9.04 -9.93
N LEU A 8 4.79 8.58 -9.04
CA LEU A 8 4.16 9.41 -8.02
C LEU A 8 4.66 9.01 -6.64
N VAL A 9 4.96 10.01 -5.83
CA VAL A 9 5.27 9.83 -4.41
C VAL A 9 4.25 10.62 -3.60
N GLY A 10 3.46 9.89 -2.82
CA GLY A 10 2.54 10.46 -1.83
C GLY A 10 3.29 10.76 -0.55
N THR A 11 3.13 11.96 -0.05
CA THR A 11 3.85 12.43 1.13
C THR A 11 2.95 13.07 2.16
N VAL A 12 3.42 13.08 3.41
CA VAL A 12 2.82 13.89 4.46
C VAL A 12 3.46 15.28 4.44
N GLY A 13 2.66 16.29 4.07
CA GLY A 13 3.05 17.70 4.12
C GLY A 13 3.60 18.31 2.81
N GLN A 14 3.98 17.49 1.80
CA GLN A 14 4.31 18.01 0.46
C GLN A 14 3.27 17.60 -0.59
N GLY A 15 2.33 16.72 -0.24
CA GLY A 15 1.31 16.22 -1.16
C GLY A 15 1.86 15.19 -2.13
N VAL A 16 1.43 15.29 -3.40
CA VAL A 16 1.91 14.43 -4.47
C VAL A 16 3.13 15.07 -5.13
N MET A 17 4.20 14.30 -5.21
CA MET A 17 5.37 14.59 -6.03
C MET A 17 5.33 13.71 -7.27
N ARG A 18 5.51 14.30 -8.45
CA ARG A 18 5.41 13.61 -9.75
C ARG A 18 6.69 13.72 -10.53
N SER A 19 7.14 12.62 -11.10
CA SER A 19 8.19 12.54 -12.11
C SER A 19 7.63 11.90 -13.37
N SER A 20 7.95 12.43 -14.55
CA SER A 20 7.58 11.86 -15.85
C SER A 20 8.77 11.23 -16.58
N ASP A 21 9.90 11.13 -15.93
CA ASP A 21 11.19 10.69 -16.44
C ASP A 21 11.89 9.74 -15.44
N VAL A 22 11.13 8.78 -14.93
CA VAL A 22 11.57 7.71 -14.00
C VAL A 22 12.34 8.21 -12.76
N GLY A 23 12.11 9.48 -12.38
CA GLY A 23 12.67 10.09 -11.18
C GLY A 23 13.87 11.02 -11.41
N ASP A 24 14.22 11.32 -12.65
CA ASP A 24 15.31 12.26 -12.96
C ASP A 24 14.93 13.69 -12.59
N THR A 25 13.70 14.10 -12.88
CA THR A 25 13.14 15.39 -12.42
C THR A 25 11.83 15.22 -11.67
N TRP A 26 11.53 16.17 -10.79
CA TRP A 26 10.37 16.12 -9.93
C TRP A 26 9.59 17.42 -9.89
N GLN A 27 8.28 17.32 -10.04
CA GLN A 27 7.33 18.40 -9.87
C GLN A 27 6.45 18.12 -8.65
N ARG A 28 6.25 19.14 -7.82
CA ARG A 28 5.22 19.11 -6.79
C ARG A 28 3.88 19.49 -7.39
N ILE A 29 2.86 18.66 -7.15
CA ILE A 29 1.49 18.97 -7.54
C ILE A 29 0.93 20.03 -6.60
N SER A 30 0.36 21.08 -7.16
CA SER A 30 -0.08 22.29 -6.48
C SER A 30 -1.59 22.53 -6.61
N VAL A 31 -2.05 23.65 -6.06
CA VAL A 31 -3.45 24.09 -6.21
C VAL A 31 -3.83 24.37 -7.67
N ASN A 32 -2.88 24.76 -8.50
CA ASN A 32 -3.15 24.96 -9.93
C ASN A 32 -3.44 23.65 -10.69
N GLN A 33 -2.99 22.52 -10.14
CA GLN A 33 -3.29 21.18 -10.64
C GLN A 33 -4.45 20.51 -9.86
N GLY A 34 -5.20 21.24 -9.07
CA GLY A 34 -6.41 20.77 -8.40
C GLY A 34 -6.23 20.14 -7.01
N MET A 35 -4.99 20.07 -6.50
CA MET A 35 -4.73 19.68 -5.11
C MET A 35 -4.75 20.91 -4.20
N TYR A 36 -5.21 20.76 -2.95
CA TYR A 36 -5.05 21.82 -1.95
C TYR A 36 -3.62 21.91 -1.41
N GLN A 37 -3.33 22.96 -0.65
CA GLN A 37 -1.99 23.20 -0.14
C GLN A 37 -1.61 22.18 0.95
N ASN A 38 -0.44 21.55 0.79
CA ASN A 38 0.17 20.61 1.76
C ASN A 38 -0.73 19.42 2.18
N PRO A 39 -1.32 18.66 1.25
CA PRO A 39 -2.11 17.49 1.61
C PRO A 39 -1.25 16.41 2.28
N MET A 40 -1.86 15.66 3.20
CA MET A 40 -1.32 14.40 3.68
C MET A 40 -1.84 13.28 2.78
N VAL A 41 -1.05 12.90 1.79
CA VAL A 41 -1.40 11.78 0.90
C VAL A 41 -0.99 10.49 1.59
N ARG A 42 -1.95 9.62 1.89
CA ARG A 42 -1.71 8.35 2.60
C ARG A 42 -1.57 7.17 1.65
N VAL A 43 -2.33 7.17 0.57
CA VAL A 43 -2.36 6.09 -0.41
C VAL A 43 -2.48 6.66 -1.82
N LEU A 44 -1.79 6.01 -2.75
CA LEU A 44 -1.94 6.19 -4.20
C LEU A 44 -2.34 4.84 -4.79
N ALA A 45 -3.31 4.84 -5.71
CA ALA A 45 -3.71 3.65 -6.44
C ALA A 45 -4.06 4.02 -7.88
N ASN A 46 -3.70 3.18 -8.84
CA ASN A 46 -4.08 3.38 -10.23
C ASN A 46 -5.06 2.32 -10.71
N HIS A 47 -5.86 2.70 -11.69
CA HIS A 47 -6.80 1.81 -12.34
C HIS A 47 -6.03 0.73 -13.14
N PRO A 48 -6.33 -0.57 -12.99
CA PRO A 48 -5.54 -1.65 -13.57
C PRO A 48 -5.51 -1.66 -15.10
N ASN A 49 -6.61 -1.23 -15.76
CA ASN A 49 -6.74 -1.22 -17.22
C ASN A 49 -6.58 0.17 -17.85
N GLN A 50 -6.50 1.23 -17.06
CA GLN A 50 -6.29 2.62 -17.46
C GLN A 50 -5.30 3.25 -16.47
N PRO A 51 -4.02 2.91 -16.58
CA PRO A 51 -3.03 3.25 -15.55
C PRO A 51 -2.85 4.76 -15.34
N GLU A 52 -3.23 5.59 -16.32
CA GLU A 52 -3.28 7.04 -16.20
C GLU A 52 -4.38 7.55 -15.28
N VAL A 53 -5.40 6.71 -14.98
CA VAL A 53 -6.42 7.02 -13.96
C VAL A 53 -5.89 6.67 -12.59
N VAL A 54 -5.69 7.68 -11.76
CA VAL A 54 -5.06 7.54 -10.44
C VAL A 54 -5.93 8.14 -9.35
N PHE A 55 -5.96 7.48 -8.21
CA PHE A 55 -6.59 7.95 -6.99
C PHE A 55 -5.54 8.32 -5.95
N ALA A 56 -5.80 9.39 -5.20
CA ALA A 56 -5.02 9.79 -4.03
C ALA A 56 -5.94 9.91 -2.81
N GLY A 57 -5.68 9.09 -1.80
CA GLY A 57 -6.34 9.17 -0.49
C GLY A 57 -5.62 10.19 0.39
N THR A 58 -6.39 11.16 0.88
CA THR A 58 -5.88 12.26 1.71
C THR A 58 -6.67 12.39 3.01
N GLU A 59 -6.23 13.27 3.92
CA GLU A 59 -6.98 13.59 5.14
C GLU A 59 -8.31 14.34 4.88
N ARG A 60 -8.58 14.69 3.61
CA ARG A 60 -9.81 15.36 3.15
C ARG A 60 -10.54 14.57 2.08
N GLY A 61 -10.50 13.24 2.17
CA GLY A 61 -11.14 12.34 1.22
C GLY A 61 -10.27 12.03 0.00
N LEU A 62 -10.93 11.74 -1.10
CA LEU A 62 -10.32 11.25 -2.33
C LEU A 62 -10.15 12.33 -3.38
N PHE A 63 -9.05 12.22 -4.12
CA PHE A 63 -8.78 12.92 -5.36
C PHE A 63 -8.57 11.91 -6.49
N LYS A 64 -9.00 12.26 -7.70
CA LYS A 64 -8.87 11.44 -8.91
C LYS A 64 -8.19 12.25 -10.02
N SER A 65 -7.25 11.63 -10.67
CA SER A 65 -6.57 12.12 -11.88
C SER A 65 -6.93 11.24 -13.06
N HIS A 66 -6.96 11.80 -14.28
CA HIS A 66 -7.13 11.07 -15.55
C HIS A 66 -5.92 11.26 -16.48
N ASP A 67 -4.80 11.77 -15.97
CA ASP A 67 -3.62 12.13 -16.74
C ASP A 67 -2.30 11.79 -15.99
N ALA A 68 -2.26 10.60 -15.41
CA ALA A 68 -1.13 10.08 -14.66
C ALA A 68 -0.63 11.04 -13.57
N GLY A 69 -1.59 11.62 -12.82
CA GLY A 69 -1.30 12.46 -11.67
C GLY A 69 -0.85 13.89 -12.00
N GLN A 70 -1.02 14.35 -13.25
CA GLN A 70 -0.67 15.73 -13.61
C GLN A 70 -1.71 16.73 -13.10
N ASN A 71 -3.01 16.42 -13.26
CA ASN A 71 -4.11 17.23 -12.75
C ASN A 71 -5.07 16.37 -11.94
N TRP A 72 -5.69 16.96 -10.94
CA TRP A 72 -6.52 16.28 -9.96
C TRP A 72 -7.86 16.97 -9.76
N ARG A 73 -8.90 16.18 -9.53
CA ARG A 73 -10.19 16.69 -9.03
C ARG A 73 -10.55 16.00 -7.72
N ARG A 74 -11.10 16.74 -6.78
CA ARG A 74 -11.66 16.18 -5.55
C ARG A 74 -12.94 15.42 -5.88
N ILE A 75 -13.09 14.21 -5.33
CA ILE A 75 -14.34 13.46 -5.39
C ILE A 75 -15.20 13.92 -4.22
N VAL A 76 -16.33 14.55 -4.55
CA VAL A 76 -17.32 14.96 -3.53
C VAL A 76 -18.21 13.76 -3.22
N SER A 77 -18.07 13.20 -2.05
CA SER A 77 -18.73 11.96 -1.61
C SER A 77 -18.77 11.91 -0.09
N PRO A 78 -19.41 10.92 0.54
CA PRO A 78 -19.34 10.71 1.98
C PRO A 78 -17.91 10.58 2.52
N LEU A 79 -16.93 10.15 1.68
CA LEU A 79 -15.51 10.11 2.03
C LEU A 79 -14.87 11.49 2.23
N SER A 80 -15.52 12.57 1.79
CA SER A 80 -14.95 13.93 1.88
C SER A 80 -14.66 14.38 3.32
N GLU A 81 -15.31 13.77 4.30
CA GLU A 81 -15.16 14.07 5.73
C GLU A 81 -14.18 13.09 6.43
N TYR A 82 -13.55 12.18 5.66
CA TYR A 82 -12.68 11.15 6.20
C TYR A 82 -11.25 11.26 5.68
N SER A 83 -10.32 10.81 6.52
CA SER A 83 -8.94 10.57 6.11
C SER A 83 -8.85 9.17 5.48
N VAL A 84 -8.51 9.10 4.19
CA VAL A 84 -8.41 7.83 3.44
C VAL A 84 -7.00 7.30 3.54
N TRP A 85 -6.84 6.09 4.11
CA TRP A 85 -5.57 5.47 4.43
C TRP A 85 -5.21 4.30 3.53
N ALA A 86 -6.21 3.54 3.08
CA ALA A 86 -6.02 2.37 2.23
C ALA A 86 -7.02 2.37 1.08
N MET A 87 -6.62 1.80 -0.05
CA MET A 87 -7.48 1.58 -1.21
C MET A 87 -7.14 0.26 -1.88
N ALA A 88 -8.18 -0.39 -2.44
CA ALA A 88 -8.01 -1.50 -3.36
C ALA A 88 -9.00 -1.37 -4.51
N ILE A 89 -8.53 -1.65 -5.72
CA ILE A 89 -9.34 -1.67 -6.95
C ILE A 89 -9.40 -3.12 -7.41
N ASP A 90 -10.58 -3.62 -7.69
CA ASP A 90 -10.76 -4.99 -8.17
C ASP A 90 -10.08 -5.15 -9.54
N PRO A 91 -9.10 -6.05 -9.67
CA PRO A 91 -8.39 -6.23 -10.93
C PRO A 91 -9.24 -6.86 -12.03
N THR A 92 -10.37 -7.49 -11.69
CA THR A 92 -11.28 -8.14 -12.63
C THR A 92 -12.48 -7.27 -13.02
N ASP A 93 -12.93 -6.40 -12.10
CA ASP A 93 -13.94 -5.36 -12.34
C ASP A 93 -13.52 -4.04 -11.68
N PRO A 94 -12.80 -3.17 -12.38
CA PRO A 94 -12.30 -1.91 -11.82
C PRO A 94 -13.38 -0.88 -11.43
N ASN A 95 -14.65 -1.16 -11.69
CA ASN A 95 -15.74 -0.38 -11.12
C ASN A 95 -15.87 -0.58 -9.61
N ILE A 96 -15.42 -1.73 -9.11
CA ILE A 96 -15.44 -2.06 -7.68
C ILE A 96 -14.15 -1.56 -7.05
N ILE A 97 -14.31 -0.58 -6.15
CA ILE A 97 -13.21 0.04 -5.42
C ILE A 97 -13.55 0.07 -3.93
N PHE A 98 -12.58 -0.27 -3.10
CA PHE A 98 -12.67 -0.12 -1.65
C PHE A 98 -11.76 1.02 -1.17
N ALA A 99 -12.24 1.75 -0.16
CA ALA A 99 -11.47 2.77 0.54
C ALA A 99 -11.65 2.62 2.05
N GLY A 100 -10.54 2.50 2.75
CA GLY A 100 -10.47 2.41 4.20
C GLY A 100 -9.99 3.71 4.81
N THR A 101 -10.57 4.09 5.95
CA THR A 101 -10.30 5.36 6.62
C THR A 101 -9.58 5.18 7.95
N GLY A 102 -9.09 6.26 8.52
CA GLY A 102 -8.38 6.29 9.79
C GLY A 102 -8.15 7.71 10.28
N THR A 103 -7.27 7.86 11.25
CA THR A 103 -6.97 9.15 11.88
C THR A 103 -6.62 10.28 10.90
N PRO A 104 -7.07 11.50 11.15
CA PRO A 104 -7.80 12.01 12.32
C PRO A 104 -9.31 11.69 12.32
N SER A 105 -9.87 11.10 11.27
CA SER A 105 -11.24 10.61 11.25
C SER A 105 -11.37 9.22 11.90
N SER A 106 -12.58 8.75 12.10
CA SER A 106 -12.84 7.37 12.51
C SER A 106 -12.50 6.36 11.40
N VAL A 107 -12.21 5.13 11.80
CA VAL A 107 -12.07 4.02 10.86
C VAL A 107 -13.45 3.64 10.29
N ALA A 108 -13.50 3.46 8.98
CA ALA A 108 -14.68 2.99 8.26
C ALA A 108 -14.26 2.36 6.93
N MET A 109 -15.08 1.46 6.40
CA MET A 109 -14.96 0.92 5.07
C MET A 109 -15.98 1.59 4.14
N PHE A 110 -15.52 1.96 2.96
CA PHE A 110 -16.37 2.45 1.87
C PHE A 110 -16.15 1.62 0.63
N ARG A 111 -17.21 1.45 -0.15
CA ARG A 111 -17.19 0.75 -1.43
C ARG A 111 -17.82 1.62 -2.51
N SER A 112 -17.22 1.58 -3.70
CA SER A 112 -17.79 2.08 -4.94
C SER A 112 -18.05 0.91 -5.88
N ASP A 113 -19.12 1.02 -6.67
CA ASP A 113 -19.52 0.08 -7.73
C ASP A 113 -19.50 0.72 -9.13
N ASP A 114 -18.94 1.93 -9.25
CA ASP A 114 -18.98 2.76 -10.48
C ASP A 114 -17.65 3.47 -10.78
N GLY A 115 -16.52 2.83 -10.44
CA GLY A 115 -15.20 3.38 -10.71
C GLY A 115 -14.84 4.60 -9.86
N GLY A 116 -15.41 4.69 -8.66
CA GLY A 116 -15.09 5.71 -7.67
C GLY A 116 -15.85 7.02 -7.81
N GLU A 117 -16.96 7.06 -8.58
CA GLU A 117 -17.80 8.25 -8.68
C GLU A 117 -18.77 8.36 -7.50
N ASN A 118 -19.39 7.26 -7.08
CA ASN A 118 -20.24 7.17 -5.90
C ASN A 118 -19.68 6.18 -4.88
N TRP A 119 -19.91 6.48 -3.61
CA TRP A 119 -19.35 5.71 -2.48
C TRP A 119 -20.41 5.44 -1.44
N GLU A 120 -20.46 4.19 -0.97
CA GLU A 120 -21.31 3.76 0.12
C GLU A 120 -20.49 3.25 1.30
N ARG A 121 -20.83 3.68 2.50
CA ARG A 121 -20.26 3.12 3.72
C ARG A 121 -20.75 1.70 3.91
N ARG A 122 -19.84 0.80 4.27
CA ARG A 122 -20.15 -0.61 4.62
C ARG A 122 -20.08 -0.78 6.12
N ASP A 123 -21.03 -1.48 6.66
CA ASP A 123 -21.05 -1.79 8.09
C ASP A 123 -19.94 -2.81 8.39
N MET A 124 -19.07 -2.44 9.33
CA MET A 124 -17.97 -3.26 9.79
C MET A 124 -17.82 -3.02 11.30
N GLU A 125 -17.80 -4.08 12.09
CA GLU A 125 -17.49 -3.95 13.50
C GLU A 125 -16.04 -3.56 13.69
N VAL A 126 -15.80 -2.40 14.31
CA VAL A 126 -14.48 -1.89 14.65
C VAL A 126 -14.51 -1.35 16.07
N VAL A 127 -13.39 -1.42 16.77
CA VAL A 127 -13.27 -0.78 18.07
C VAL A 127 -13.21 0.74 17.89
N GLU A 128 -13.94 1.49 18.74
CA GLU A 128 -13.94 2.95 18.65
C GLU A 128 -12.66 3.55 19.24
N GLU A 129 -12.16 2.96 20.31
CA GLU A 129 -10.94 3.38 21.01
C GLU A 129 -10.13 2.16 21.45
N CYS A 130 -8.81 2.28 21.37
CA CYS A 130 -7.87 1.28 21.88
C CYS A 130 -6.84 1.95 22.78
N PRO A 131 -6.47 1.38 23.95
CA PRO A 131 -5.49 1.96 24.86
C PRO A 131 -4.10 2.18 24.25
N ILE A 132 -3.76 1.47 23.19
CA ILE A 132 -2.45 1.51 22.54
C ILE A 132 -2.42 2.34 21.27
N GLY A 133 -3.55 2.85 20.78
CA GLY A 133 -3.61 3.67 19.57
C GLY A 133 -5.03 3.82 19.03
N ASN A 134 -5.16 4.69 18.03
CA ASN A 134 -6.43 4.84 17.32
C ASN A 134 -6.47 3.86 16.14
N PRO A 135 -7.56 3.07 15.98
CA PRO A 135 -7.70 2.18 14.83
C PRO A 135 -7.62 2.95 13.51
N GLN A 136 -6.96 2.36 12.53
CA GLN A 136 -6.91 2.90 11.17
C GLN A 136 -6.73 1.76 10.17
N MET A 137 -7.38 1.86 9.03
CA MET A 137 -7.30 0.83 8.01
C MET A 137 -6.01 1.00 7.21
N THR A 138 -5.11 0.05 7.34
CA THR A 138 -3.74 0.13 6.81
C THR A 138 -3.53 -0.68 5.54
N GLY A 139 -4.42 -1.65 5.27
CA GLY A 139 -4.34 -2.48 4.08
C GLY A 139 -5.70 -3.04 3.68
N ILE A 140 -5.93 -3.15 2.37
CA ILE A 140 -7.08 -3.83 1.78
C ILE A 140 -6.57 -4.70 0.63
N ALA A 141 -6.96 -5.98 0.60
CA ALA A 141 -6.62 -6.90 -0.47
C ALA A 141 -7.87 -7.60 -1.00
N ILE A 142 -8.05 -7.58 -2.32
CA ILE A 142 -9.08 -8.31 -3.03
C ILE A 142 -8.42 -9.55 -3.62
N ASP A 143 -9.01 -10.73 -3.40
CA ASP A 143 -8.51 -11.96 -4.00
C ASP A 143 -8.72 -11.94 -5.52
N PRO A 144 -7.64 -11.89 -6.34
CA PRO A 144 -7.77 -11.78 -7.79
C PRO A 144 -8.38 -13.04 -8.45
N THR A 145 -8.45 -14.16 -7.72
CA THR A 145 -9.08 -15.41 -8.19
C THR A 145 -10.52 -15.58 -7.70
N ASN A 146 -10.90 -14.82 -6.66
CA ASN A 146 -12.23 -14.78 -6.09
C ASN A 146 -12.54 -13.39 -5.56
N PRO A 147 -12.98 -12.42 -6.39
CA PRO A 147 -13.19 -11.03 -5.97
C PRO A 147 -14.25 -10.83 -4.88
N LYS A 148 -15.01 -11.87 -4.55
CA LYS A 148 -15.91 -11.85 -3.39
C LYS A 148 -15.15 -11.96 -2.06
N SER A 149 -13.94 -12.51 -2.07
CA SER A 149 -13.06 -12.57 -0.90
C SER A 149 -12.24 -11.30 -0.79
N VAL A 150 -12.56 -10.47 0.21
CA VAL A 150 -11.89 -9.19 0.46
C VAL A 150 -11.39 -9.17 1.90
N TRP A 151 -10.14 -8.79 2.07
CA TRP A 151 -9.46 -8.71 3.36
C TRP A 151 -9.11 -7.29 3.71
N ALA A 152 -9.29 -6.91 4.96
CA ALA A 152 -8.93 -5.60 5.48
C ALA A 152 -8.13 -5.72 6.77
N GLY A 153 -6.97 -5.06 6.81
CA GLY A 153 -6.12 -4.94 7.98
C GLY A 153 -6.40 -3.62 8.71
N ILE A 154 -6.62 -3.71 10.01
CA ILE A 154 -6.87 -2.56 10.89
C ILE A 154 -5.78 -2.53 11.96
N GLU A 155 -5.02 -1.42 11.99
CA GLU A 155 -4.03 -1.18 13.03
C GLU A 155 -4.72 -1.19 14.40
N VAL A 156 -4.20 -1.97 15.33
CA VAL A 156 -4.67 -2.23 16.69
C VAL A 156 -6.04 -2.90 16.84
N ASP A 157 -6.68 -3.36 15.75
CA ASP A 157 -7.98 -4.06 15.78
C ASP A 157 -8.01 -5.35 14.91
N GLY A 158 -6.90 -5.72 14.29
CA GLY A 158 -6.72 -7.01 13.60
C GLY A 158 -7.35 -7.06 12.21
N LEU A 159 -7.68 -8.26 11.75
CA LEU A 159 -8.18 -8.53 10.42
C LEU A 159 -9.70 -8.55 10.34
N ARG A 160 -10.21 -8.17 9.17
CA ARG A 160 -11.59 -8.40 8.73
C ARG A 160 -11.58 -9.12 7.39
N HIS A 161 -12.56 -9.98 7.21
CA HIS A 161 -12.78 -10.70 5.97
C HIS A 161 -14.24 -10.59 5.53
N SER A 162 -14.43 -10.38 4.25
CA SER A 162 -15.71 -10.48 3.54
C SER A 162 -15.63 -11.63 2.55
N SER A 163 -16.68 -12.44 2.48
CA SER A 163 -16.85 -13.52 1.48
C SER A 163 -17.91 -13.20 0.43
N ASP A 164 -18.49 -12.01 0.48
CA ASP A 164 -19.60 -11.57 -0.39
C ASP A 164 -19.28 -10.30 -1.19
N GLY A 165 -17.99 -9.95 -1.35
CA GLY A 165 -17.58 -8.76 -2.09
C GLY A 165 -17.66 -7.48 -1.28
N GLY A 166 -17.52 -7.55 0.03
CA GLY A 166 -17.47 -6.40 0.92
C GLY A 166 -18.84 -5.88 1.37
N TYR A 167 -19.91 -6.65 1.19
CA TYR A 167 -21.22 -6.28 1.71
C TYR A 167 -21.35 -6.57 3.20
N THR A 168 -20.80 -7.72 3.66
CA THR A 168 -20.71 -8.07 5.09
C THR A 168 -19.27 -8.40 5.47
N TRP A 169 -18.93 -8.14 6.74
CA TRP A 169 -17.58 -8.30 7.26
C TRP A 169 -17.58 -9.04 8.58
N THR A 170 -16.62 -9.94 8.76
CA THR A 170 -16.40 -10.69 9.99
C THR A 170 -14.96 -10.55 10.47
N LYS A 171 -14.73 -10.70 11.78
CA LYS A 171 -13.37 -10.81 12.34
C LYS A 171 -12.71 -12.08 11.80
N ALA A 172 -11.43 -11.97 11.45
CA ALA A 172 -10.61 -13.05 10.91
C ALA A 172 -9.23 -13.06 11.57
N GLY A 173 -8.45 -14.14 11.37
CA GLY A 173 -7.10 -14.26 11.92
C GLY A 173 -7.09 -14.20 13.46
N THR A 174 -8.05 -14.81 14.11
CA THR A 174 -8.17 -14.78 15.58
C THR A 174 -7.05 -15.53 16.30
N ASP A 175 -6.29 -16.33 15.59
CA ASP A 175 -5.07 -17.03 16.02
C ASP A 175 -3.79 -16.22 15.76
N ILE A 176 -3.87 -15.07 15.08
CA ILE A 176 -2.77 -14.11 15.00
C ILE A 176 -2.70 -13.34 16.33
N PRO A 177 -1.61 -13.48 17.09
CA PRO A 177 -1.56 -12.95 18.47
C PRO A 177 -1.40 -11.43 18.52
N ASN A 178 -1.03 -10.79 17.42
CA ASN A 178 -0.82 -9.34 17.34
C ASN A 178 -1.88 -8.69 16.44
N LEU A 179 -2.73 -7.85 17.02
CA LEU A 179 -3.80 -7.15 16.32
C LEU A 179 -3.36 -5.86 15.61
N ASP A 180 -2.09 -5.48 15.72
CA ASP A 180 -1.53 -4.30 15.07
C ASP A 180 -1.16 -4.64 13.62
N VAL A 181 -2.18 -4.69 12.75
CA VAL A 181 -2.02 -5.05 11.35
C VAL A 181 -1.54 -3.84 10.56
N HIS A 182 -0.40 -3.98 9.89
CA HIS A 182 0.21 -2.94 9.07
C HIS A 182 -0.17 -3.04 7.60
N ASN A 183 -0.42 -4.25 7.10
CA ASN A 183 -0.83 -4.47 5.71
C ASN A 183 -1.34 -5.89 5.47
N VAL A 184 -1.99 -6.10 4.33
CA VAL A 184 -2.42 -7.41 3.85
C VAL A 184 -2.22 -7.50 2.34
N ALA A 185 -1.77 -8.65 1.85
CA ALA A 185 -1.61 -8.94 0.44
C ALA A 185 -2.04 -10.38 0.12
N ILE A 186 -2.44 -10.61 -1.14
CA ILE A 186 -2.78 -11.94 -1.63
C ILE A 186 -1.94 -12.23 -2.86
N THR A 187 -1.23 -13.33 -2.85
CA THR A 187 -0.47 -13.84 -4.00
C THR A 187 -1.11 -15.09 -4.56
N VAL A 188 -1.16 -15.17 -5.89
CA VAL A 188 -1.80 -16.29 -6.61
C VAL A 188 -0.79 -17.29 -7.18
N GLY A 189 0.45 -17.24 -6.67
CA GLY A 189 1.42 -18.31 -6.95
C GLY A 189 0.96 -19.64 -6.37
N PRO A 190 1.51 -20.78 -6.80
CA PRO A 190 1.24 -22.07 -6.15
C PRO A 190 2.07 -22.25 -4.86
N PRO A 191 1.43 -22.31 -3.67
CA PRO A 191 0.01 -22.12 -3.42
C PRO A 191 -0.41 -20.64 -3.43
N LYS A 192 -1.71 -20.35 -3.62
CA LYS A 192 -2.28 -19.06 -3.26
C LYS A 192 -2.01 -18.81 -1.79
N THR A 193 -1.51 -17.63 -1.46
CA THR A 193 -1.13 -17.31 -0.09
C THR A 193 -1.66 -15.93 0.29
N ILE A 194 -2.30 -15.84 1.44
CA ILE A 194 -2.62 -14.56 2.07
C ILE A 194 -1.46 -14.23 2.99
N VAL A 195 -0.93 -13.02 2.88
CA VAL A 195 0.19 -12.52 3.70
C VAL A 195 -0.31 -11.36 4.53
N VAL A 196 -0.18 -11.46 5.84
CA VAL A 196 -0.55 -10.43 6.80
C VAL A 196 0.69 -9.90 7.49
N VAL A 197 0.91 -8.62 7.37
CA VAL A 197 2.00 -7.90 8.01
C VAL A 197 1.48 -7.32 9.32
N VAL A 198 2.04 -7.72 10.43
CA VAL A 198 1.71 -7.17 11.75
C VAL A 198 2.95 -6.52 12.39
N ASN A 199 2.75 -5.72 13.42
CA ASN A 199 3.87 -5.22 14.19
C ASN A 199 4.66 -6.40 14.79
N ASN A 200 5.94 -6.49 14.46
CA ASN A 200 6.93 -7.50 14.88
C ASN A 200 6.80 -8.90 14.26
N ASP A 201 5.92 -9.12 13.28
CA ASP A 201 5.88 -10.40 12.55
C ASP A 201 5.16 -10.31 11.20
N VAL A 202 5.24 -11.40 10.43
CA VAL A 202 4.48 -11.64 9.21
C VAL A 202 3.84 -13.01 9.31
N PHE A 203 2.57 -13.09 8.98
CA PHE A 203 1.80 -14.35 8.99
C PHE A 203 1.36 -14.70 7.57
N THR A 204 1.32 -15.98 7.27
CA THR A 204 0.84 -16.52 6.00
C THR A 204 -0.27 -17.53 6.22
N SER A 205 -1.22 -17.57 5.28
CA SER A 205 -2.25 -18.59 5.18
C SER A 205 -2.33 -19.10 3.76
N ILE A 206 -2.40 -20.43 3.59
CA ILE A 206 -2.57 -21.13 2.31
C ILE A 206 -3.93 -21.82 2.17
N ASP A 207 -4.82 -21.62 3.14
CA ASP A 207 -6.13 -22.26 3.26
C ASP A 207 -7.25 -21.21 3.45
N ASP A 208 -7.12 -20.08 2.75
CA ASP A 208 -8.09 -18.97 2.75
C ASP A 208 -8.36 -18.39 4.16
N GLY A 209 -7.32 -18.37 5.01
CA GLY A 209 -7.38 -17.77 6.34
C GLY A 209 -7.92 -18.69 7.43
N ALA A 210 -8.08 -20.01 7.16
CA ALA A 210 -8.51 -20.97 8.16
C ALA A 210 -7.41 -21.22 9.21
N THR A 211 -6.15 -21.21 8.80
CA THR A 211 -4.98 -21.28 9.70
C THR A 211 -3.91 -20.28 9.30
N TRP A 212 -3.09 -19.85 10.26
CA TRP A 212 -2.02 -18.87 10.05
C TRP A 212 -0.70 -19.37 10.62
N GLU A 213 0.36 -19.24 9.80
CA GLU A 213 1.73 -19.59 10.18
C GLU A 213 2.57 -18.32 10.30
N SER A 214 3.28 -18.16 11.43
CA SER A 214 4.27 -17.09 11.63
C SER A 214 5.52 -17.39 10.82
N ILE A 215 6.08 -16.38 10.15
CA ILE A 215 7.40 -16.47 9.51
C ILE A 215 8.53 -16.41 10.55
N GLY A 216 8.27 -15.86 11.74
CA GLY A 216 9.28 -15.72 12.79
C GLY A 216 10.36 -14.72 12.38
N ILE A 217 9.97 -13.52 11.96
CA ILE A 217 10.91 -12.53 11.36
C ILE A 217 12.08 -12.17 12.27
N LYS A 218 11.96 -12.35 13.60
CA LYS A 218 13.04 -12.08 14.55
C LYS A 218 14.25 -12.94 14.34
N GLU A 219 14.07 -14.14 13.78
CA GLU A 219 15.12 -15.11 13.52
C GLU A 219 15.69 -15.00 12.09
N VAL A 220 14.91 -14.48 11.15
CA VAL A 220 15.26 -14.52 9.72
C VAL A 220 15.48 -13.14 9.10
N PHE A 221 14.95 -12.08 9.68
CA PHE A 221 15.09 -10.73 9.14
C PHE A 221 16.07 -9.88 9.96
N PRO A 222 16.73 -8.88 9.32
CA PRO A 222 17.67 -8.02 10.03
C PRO A 222 16.99 -7.01 10.97
N TYR A 223 15.69 -6.79 10.80
CA TYR A 223 14.87 -5.86 11.56
C TYR A 223 13.51 -6.47 11.88
N THR A 224 12.73 -5.80 12.74
CA THR A 224 11.49 -6.37 13.30
C THR A 224 10.25 -5.50 13.12
N TYR A 225 10.32 -4.42 12.35
CA TYR A 225 9.18 -3.54 12.08
C TYR A 225 8.81 -3.57 10.59
N PRO A 226 8.07 -4.60 10.12
CA PRO A 226 7.63 -4.69 8.73
C PRO A 226 6.46 -3.74 8.47
N ARG A 227 6.35 -3.17 7.24
CA ARG A 227 5.31 -2.18 6.93
C ARG A 227 4.66 -2.35 5.56
N GLY A 228 5.31 -1.94 4.50
CA GLY A 228 4.77 -2.00 3.14
C GLY A 228 4.98 -3.37 2.51
N ILE A 229 3.97 -3.88 1.81
CA ILE A 229 4.06 -5.14 1.06
C ILE A 229 3.52 -4.93 -0.35
N LYS A 230 4.17 -5.54 -1.33
CA LYS A 230 3.74 -5.53 -2.74
C LYS A 230 4.00 -6.87 -3.38
N VAL A 231 2.95 -7.45 -3.97
CA VAL A 231 3.06 -8.61 -4.85
C VAL A 231 3.50 -8.10 -6.22
N HIS A 232 4.47 -8.79 -6.83
CA HIS A 232 4.98 -8.44 -8.15
C HIS A 232 3.90 -8.69 -9.22
N PRO A 233 3.55 -7.69 -10.05
CA PRO A 233 2.42 -7.80 -10.97
C PRO A 233 2.58 -8.89 -12.04
N ALA A 234 3.81 -9.09 -12.55
CA ALA A 234 4.11 -10.11 -13.57
C ALA A 234 4.55 -11.45 -12.99
N HIS A 235 5.03 -11.48 -11.73
CA HIS A 235 5.56 -12.68 -11.06
C HIS A 235 4.83 -12.88 -9.71
N PRO A 236 3.60 -13.41 -9.71
CA PRO A 236 2.76 -13.44 -8.50
C PRO A 236 3.32 -14.29 -7.34
N SER A 237 4.34 -15.11 -7.56
CA SER A 237 5.09 -15.76 -6.46
C SER A 237 6.10 -14.84 -5.78
N THR A 238 6.39 -13.67 -6.38
CA THR A 238 7.36 -12.72 -5.86
C THR A 238 6.67 -11.62 -5.05
N ILE A 239 7.19 -11.40 -3.86
CA ILE A 239 6.66 -10.42 -2.90
C ILE A 239 7.81 -9.56 -2.41
N PHE A 240 7.61 -8.25 -2.37
CA PHE A 240 8.52 -7.31 -1.71
C PHE A 240 7.90 -6.81 -0.42
N LEU A 241 8.71 -6.69 0.61
CA LEU A 241 8.33 -6.24 1.94
C LEU A 241 9.33 -5.19 2.43
N THR A 242 8.84 -4.04 2.86
CA THR A 242 9.66 -3.03 3.52
C THR A 242 9.70 -3.26 5.02
N ILE A 243 10.86 -3.06 5.63
CA ILE A 243 11.06 -3.29 7.06
C ILE A 243 12.03 -2.26 7.65
N GLY A 244 11.85 -1.93 8.91
CA GLY A 244 12.74 -1.07 9.68
C GLY A 244 13.07 -1.64 11.06
N ASP A 245 13.95 -0.96 11.76
CA ASP A 245 14.31 -1.30 13.15
C ASP A 245 13.16 -1.00 14.13
N THR A 246 12.43 0.09 13.89
CA THR A 246 11.23 0.53 14.63
C THR A 246 10.50 1.62 13.84
N THR A 247 9.51 2.31 14.44
CA THR A 247 8.85 3.49 13.86
C THR A 247 9.12 4.73 14.72
N PRO A 248 9.56 5.86 14.14
CA PRO A 248 9.94 6.10 12.75
C PRO A 248 11.24 5.41 12.33
N GLY A 249 12.02 4.91 13.30
CA GLY A 249 13.26 4.18 13.09
C GLY A 249 14.45 5.04 12.68
N ARG A 250 15.59 4.36 12.50
CA ARG A 250 16.85 4.96 12.07
C ARG A 250 17.38 4.31 10.80
N THR A 251 16.86 3.14 10.47
CA THR A 251 17.33 2.32 9.35
C THR A 251 16.25 1.32 8.93
N GLY A 252 16.46 0.69 7.80
CA GLY A 252 15.58 -0.34 7.27
C GLY A 252 16.15 -0.98 6.02
N THR A 253 15.39 -1.89 5.43
CA THR A 253 15.75 -2.56 4.19
C THR A 253 14.49 -3.00 3.44
N VAL A 254 14.70 -3.60 2.28
CA VAL A 254 13.66 -4.30 1.50
C VAL A 254 13.97 -5.78 1.55
N MET A 255 12.95 -6.58 1.83
CA MET A 255 13.02 -8.04 1.76
C MET A 255 12.28 -8.51 0.50
N ARG A 256 12.74 -9.57 -0.14
CA ARG A 256 12.09 -10.21 -1.27
C ARG A 256 11.86 -11.70 -1.01
N SER A 257 10.69 -12.18 -1.33
CA SER A 257 10.38 -13.61 -1.46
C SER A 257 10.06 -13.91 -2.91
N THR A 258 10.48 -15.09 -3.42
CA THR A 258 10.13 -15.59 -4.77
C THR A 258 9.29 -16.85 -4.72
N ASP A 259 8.87 -17.27 -3.54
CA ASP A 259 8.16 -18.51 -3.28
C ASP A 259 6.89 -18.33 -2.42
N THR A 260 6.17 -17.23 -2.68
CA THR A 260 4.89 -16.86 -2.02
C THR A 260 5.02 -16.55 -0.52
N GLY A 261 6.20 -16.10 -0.07
CA GLY A 261 6.44 -15.71 1.31
C GLY A 261 7.01 -16.79 2.23
N ARG A 262 7.42 -17.95 1.68
CA ARG A 262 8.02 -19.03 2.49
C ARG A 262 9.45 -18.74 2.89
N THR A 263 10.25 -18.25 1.95
CA THR A 263 11.62 -17.83 2.19
C THR A 263 11.85 -16.39 1.76
N TRP A 264 12.78 -15.72 2.41
CA TRP A 264 13.03 -14.30 2.20
C TRP A 264 14.51 -14.00 2.12
N GLU A 265 14.88 -13.11 1.22
CA GLU A 265 16.22 -12.56 1.10
C GLU A 265 16.23 -11.06 1.46
N ASN A 266 17.32 -10.62 2.05
CA ASN A 266 17.55 -9.21 2.34
C ASN A 266 18.22 -8.53 1.15
N LEU A 267 17.54 -7.54 0.57
CA LEU A 267 18.06 -6.76 -0.54
C LEU A 267 18.94 -5.62 -0.01
N SER A 268 20.21 -5.62 -0.43
CA SER A 268 21.17 -4.62 0.04
C SER A 268 20.86 -3.23 -0.52
N LEU A 269 20.72 -2.26 0.37
CA LEU A 269 20.62 -0.84 0.01
C LEU A 269 22.00 -0.20 0.18
N PRO A 270 22.66 0.30 -0.90
CA PRO A 270 24.05 0.77 -0.85
C PRO A 270 24.22 2.04 0.00
N THR A 271 23.17 2.84 0.10
CA THR A 271 23.09 3.97 1.04
C THR A 271 22.07 3.62 2.11
N PRO A 272 22.44 3.56 3.39
CA PRO A 272 21.49 3.26 4.46
C PRO A 272 20.30 4.24 4.48
N PRO A 273 19.07 3.76 4.67
CA PRO A 273 17.92 4.63 4.88
C PRO A 273 18.09 5.47 6.14
N ASN A 274 17.45 6.65 6.13
CA ASN A 274 17.45 7.56 7.28
C ASN A 274 16.33 7.25 8.32
N SER A 275 15.54 6.21 8.06
CA SER A 275 14.40 5.76 8.89
C SER A 275 13.90 4.41 8.39
N ALA A 276 12.88 3.85 9.02
CA ALA A 276 12.22 2.63 8.56
C ALA A 276 11.82 2.74 7.09
N MET A 277 12.03 1.67 6.31
CA MET A 277 11.48 1.56 4.97
C MET A 277 9.97 1.38 5.06
N TRP A 278 9.21 2.12 4.23
CA TRP A 278 7.77 2.31 4.44
C TRP A 278 6.91 1.89 3.26
N ALA A 279 7.28 2.24 2.06
CA ALA A 279 6.52 2.00 0.85
C ALA A 279 7.37 1.29 -0.20
N VAL A 280 6.75 0.42 -0.99
CA VAL A 280 7.38 -0.24 -2.14
C VAL A 280 6.37 -0.37 -3.26
N ASP A 281 6.82 -0.18 -4.50
CA ASP A 281 6.05 -0.43 -5.71
C ASP A 281 6.93 -1.00 -6.81
N ILE A 282 6.32 -1.83 -7.65
CA ILE A 282 6.94 -2.46 -8.82
C ILE A 282 6.15 -2.05 -10.05
N SER A 283 6.84 -1.65 -11.10
CA SER A 283 6.19 -1.27 -12.34
C SER A 283 5.47 -2.45 -12.98
N SER A 284 4.22 -2.23 -13.39
CA SER A 284 3.43 -3.24 -14.09
C SER A 284 3.79 -3.39 -15.57
N SER A 285 4.52 -2.42 -16.14
CA SER A 285 4.97 -2.42 -17.55
C SER A 285 6.43 -2.83 -17.73
N ASN A 286 7.23 -2.72 -16.67
CA ASN A 286 8.64 -3.09 -16.68
C ASN A 286 8.98 -3.79 -15.37
N ASP A 287 9.05 -5.10 -15.40
CA ASP A 287 9.31 -5.98 -14.25
C ASP A 287 10.70 -5.79 -13.62
N GLN A 288 11.59 -5.07 -14.30
CA GLN A 288 12.91 -4.70 -13.80
C GLN A 288 12.88 -3.44 -12.93
N LEU A 289 11.80 -2.63 -13.02
CA LEU A 289 11.74 -1.34 -12.38
C LEU A 289 10.96 -1.41 -11.06
N ALA A 290 11.64 -1.10 -9.96
CA ALA A 290 11.05 -1.05 -8.63
C ALA A 290 11.46 0.22 -7.88
N TYR A 291 10.61 0.66 -6.95
CA TYR A 291 10.85 1.81 -6.08
C TYR A 291 10.56 1.47 -4.63
N ALA A 292 11.39 1.96 -3.72
CA ALA A 292 11.16 1.81 -2.29
C ALA A 292 11.46 3.12 -1.55
N GLY A 293 10.55 3.53 -0.67
CA GLY A 293 10.63 4.77 0.07
C GLY A 293 10.83 4.56 1.57
N SER A 294 11.75 5.30 2.20
CA SER A 294 11.85 5.37 3.65
C SER A 294 10.88 6.42 4.20
N ARG A 295 10.47 6.26 5.45
CA ARG A 295 9.53 7.18 6.10
C ARG A 295 10.01 8.64 6.06
N TYR A 296 11.30 8.91 6.24
CA TYR A 296 11.86 10.25 6.23
C TYR A 296 12.46 10.68 4.89
N GLY A 297 11.89 10.18 3.77
CA GLY A 297 12.02 10.79 2.47
C GLY A 297 13.16 10.29 1.59
N HIS A 298 13.94 9.29 1.98
CA HIS A 298 14.82 8.64 1.02
C HIS A 298 14.01 7.77 0.07
N LEU A 299 14.22 7.94 -1.23
CA LEU A 299 13.66 7.10 -2.27
C LEU A 299 14.77 6.33 -2.96
N TYR A 300 14.53 5.05 -3.21
CA TYR A 300 15.43 4.14 -3.89
C TYR A 300 14.77 3.63 -5.16
N ARG A 301 15.57 3.39 -6.17
CA ARG A 301 15.18 2.81 -7.45
C ARG A 301 16.04 1.59 -7.74
N SER A 302 15.42 0.55 -8.25
CA SER A 302 16.05 -0.61 -8.88
C SER A 302 15.67 -0.64 -10.36
N ASP A 303 16.64 -1.03 -11.20
CA ASP A 303 16.50 -1.21 -12.64
C ASP A 303 16.72 -2.68 -13.07
N ASP A 304 16.78 -3.61 -12.11
CA ASP A 304 17.10 -5.03 -12.30
C ASP A 304 16.21 -5.95 -11.45
N GLY A 305 14.94 -5.57 -11.26
CA GLY A 305 13.97 -6.39 -10.53
C GLY A 305 14.22 -6.48 -9.02
N GLY A 306 14.99 -5.55 -8.47
CA GLY A 306 15.32 -5.49 -7.04
C GLY A 306 16.67 -6.10 -6.67
N ASP A 307 17.45 -6.59 -7.62
CA ASP A 307 18.78 -7.18 -7.33
C ASP A 307 19.79 -6.13 -6.86
N SER A 308 19.69 -4.92 -7.42
CA SER A 308 20.46 -3.77 -6.93
C SER A 308 19.59 -2.52 -6.81
N TRP A 309 19.99 -1.61 -5.93
CA TRP A 309 19.24 -0.40 -5.62
C TRP A 309 20.15 0.82 -5.62
N ASN A 310 19.61 1.96 -6.10
CA ASN A 310 20.28 3.24 -6.07
C ASN A 310 19.42 4.25 -5.30
N LYS A 311 20.01 4.96 -4.31
CA LYS A 311 19.33 6.09 -3.67
C LYS A 311 19.20 7.22 -4.69
N MET A 312 17.97 7.68 -4.89
CA MET A 312 17.71 8.82 -5.75
C MET A 312 18.21 10.13 -5.12
N TRP A 313 18.53 11.10 -5.98
CA TRP A 313 19.12 12.37 -5.54
C TRP A 313 18.16 13.23 -4.73
N ARG A 314 16.85 13.15 -5.04
CA ARG A 314 15.84 13.94 -4.35
C ARG A 314 15.41 13.28 -3.05
N GLU A 315 15.33 14.09 -2.02
CA GLU A 315 14.73 13.74 -0.74
C GLU A 315 13.37 14.42 -0.59
N PHE A 316 12.45 13.75 0.09
CA PHE A 316 11.08 14.17 0.27
C PHE A 316 10.78 14.43 1.77
N SER A 317 9.60 14.95 2.08
CA SER A 317 9.04 14.81 3.40
C SER A 317 8.65 13.35 3.69
N GLU A 318 7.92 13.06 4.73
CA GLU A 318 7.50 11.70 5.07
C GLU A 318 6.82 11.02 3.87
N ILE A 319 7.44 9.97 3.33
CA ILE A 319 6.87 9.15 2.25
C ILE A 319 5.86 8.18 2.86
N SER A 320 4.64 8.18 2.36
CA SER A 320 3.56 7.28 2.74
C SER A 320 3.21 6.27 1.63
N SER A 321 3.41 6.65 0.37
CA SER A 321 3.07 5.82 -0.78
C SER A 321 3.98 6.12 -1.97
N VAL A 322 4.27 5.11 -2.75
CA VAL A 322 4.96 5.22 -4.05
C VAL A 322 4.12 4.49 -5.08
N LEU A 323 4.01 5.03 -6.28
CA LEU A 323 3.25 4.44 -7.38
C LEU A 323 3.99 4.66 -8.71
N SER A 324 4.26 3.57 -9.41
CA SER A 324 4.78 3.56 -10.78
C SER A 324 3.65 3.37 -11.78
N ILE A 325 3.54 4.28 -12.73
CA ILE A 325 2.48 4.31 -13.74
C ILE A 325 3.14 4.07 -15.10
N PRO A 326 2.77 3.00 -15.84
CA PRO A 326 3.23 2.81 -17.20
C PRO A 326 2.71 3.93 -18.12
N LYS A 327 3.50 4.28 -19.14
CA LYS A 327 3.08 5.16 -20.23
C LYS A 327 2.58 4.39 -21.43
#